data_014dc1b38d5e19f500dadee82e232875
#
_entry.id   014dc1b38d5e19f500dadee82e232875
#
_cell.length_a   1.000
_cell.length_b   1.000
_cell.length_c   1.000
_cell.angle_alpha   90.00
_cell.angle_beta   90.00
_cell.angle_gamma   90.00
#
_symmetry.space_group_name_H-M   'P 1'
#
loop_
_entity.id
_entity.type
_entity.pdbx_description
1 polymer ?
#
loop_
_entity_poly.entity_id
_entity_poly.type
_entity_poly.pdbx_seq_one_letter_code
_entity_poly.pdbx_strand_id
1 'polypeptide(L)'
;MSITRIPKNQLFAVLALLVSLAMTAIASTRQPANDEGKAAATQEKAKAAAPSGADGDYVGSETCVTCHADQQRRFKNTIMGKVMANPRTPGEARGCESCHGPGKAHVEAGGGKDTIPIRFGKDSNNTVAEKNAVCLDCHSRGNRLFWKGSPHDSRAMACVDCHQVKQEVHVALSSEGRYNSPLSENRGMKKAQPELCLQCHQMRRAQLQRSSHMPYREGKVTCTSCHNPHGSPNPKQLIQSTTNENCLSCHTERRGPFVWEHPPVMENCANCHEPHGTSNPQLLKTRMPRVCDTCHDSSRHPTQPQPLSSIKNFNRGCTNCHSAIHGSNHPSGNAFLR
;
A
#
# COMPACT_ATOMS: atom_id res chain seq x y z
N MET A 1 -54.01 -32.14 50.16
CA MET A 1 -53.61 -30.92 49.40
C MET A 1 -53.96 -31.14 47.93
N SER A 2 -55.06 -30.52 47.48
CA SER A 2 -55.53 -30.64 46.08
C SER A 2 -54.76 -29.73 45.19
N ILE A 3 -54.07 -30.29 44.23
CA ILE A 3 -53.33 -29.52 43.16
C ILE A 3 -54.37 -29.24 42.07
N THR A 4 -54.87 -28.02 42.00
CA THR A 4 -55.72 -27.54 40.88
C THR A 4 -54.92 -27.48 39.61
N ARG A 5 -55.27 -28.29 38.60
CA ARG A 5 -54.69 -28.28 37.26
C ARG A 5 -55.18 -27.05 36.47
N ILE A 6 -54.29 -26.21 36.09
CA ILE A 6 -54.55 -25.08 35.22
C ILE A 6 -54.90 -25.62 33.81
N PRO A 7 -56.01 -25.21 33.20
CA PRO A 7 -56.39 -25.67 31.87
C PRO A 7 -55.39 -25.17 30.80
N LYS A 8 -55.05 -26.04 29.85
CA LYS A 8 -54.00 -25.81 28.77
C LYS A 8 -54.18 -24.50 28.01
N ASN A 9 -55.42 -24.04 27.83
CA ASN A 9 -55.73 -22.80 27.11
C ASN A 9 -55.26 -21.52 27.84
N GLN A 10 -55.15 -21.52 29.15
CA GLN A 10 -54.61 -20.39 29.92
C GLN A 10 -53.11 -20.34 29.90
N LEU A 11 -52.44 -21.50 29.75
CA LEU A 11 -50.98 -21.58 29.66
C LEU A 11 -50.45 -20.91 28.38
N PHE A 12 -51.16 -21.10 27.24
CA PHE A 12 -50.79 -20.46 25.97
C PHE A 12 -50.99 -18.94 26.00
N ALA A 13 -52.04 -18.44 26.68
CA ALA A 13 -52.28 -17.02 26.79
C ALA A 13 -51.19 -16.30 27.61
N VAL A 14 -50.74 -16.93 28.72
CA VAL A 14 -49.67 -16.39 29.57
C VAL A 14 -48.32 -16.43 28.85
N LEU A 15 -48.04 -17.48 28.09
CA LEU A 15 -46.80 -17.61 27.32
C LEU A 15 -46.73 -16.58 26.17
N ALA A 16 -47.86 -16.32 25.50
CA ALA A 16 -47.96 -15.30 24.44
C ALA A 16 -47.76 -13.89 25.01
N LEU A 17 -48.29 -13.61 26.20
CA LEU A 17 -48.09 -12.32 26.86
C LEU A 17 -46.65 -12.06 27.28
N LEU A 18 -45.94 -13.10 27.78
CA LEU A 18 -44.54 -13.01 28.17
C LEU A 18 -43.62 -12.83 26.96
N VAL A 19 -43.93 -13.47 25.84
CA VAL A 19 -43.14 -13.28 24.58
C VAL A 19 -43.33 -11.87 23.99
N SER A 20 -44.55 -11.31 24.05
CA SER A 20 -44.80 -9.94 23.59
C SER A 20 -44.15 -8.89 24.50
N LEU A 21 -44.10 -9.09 25.83
CA LEU A 21 -43.36 -8.17 26.70
C LEU A 21 -41.85 -8.27 26.52
N ALA A 22 -41.30 -9.46 26.20
CA ALA A 22 -39.89 -9.63 25.92
C ALA A 22 -39.49 -8.94 24.61
N MET A 23 -40.35 -8.95 23.58
CA MET A 23 -40.08 -8.27 22.31
C MET A 23 -40.12 -6.74 22.44
N THR A 24 -40.95 -6.19 23.28
CA THR A 24 -40.99 -4.74 23.52
C THR A 24 -39.79 -4.25 24.35
N ALA A 25 -39.25 -5.07 25.24
CA ALA A 25 -38.08 -4.74 26.04
C ALA A 25 -36.76 -4.72 25.17
N ILE A 26 -36.69 -5.55 24.12
CA ILE A 26 -35.52 -5.58 23.21
C ILE A 26 -35.53 -4.41 22.22
N ALA A 27 -36.68 -3.83 21.92
CA ALA A 27 -36.77 -2.67 21.04
C ALA A 27 -36.40 -1.32 21.71
N SER A 28 -36.31 -1.29 23.07
CA SER A 28 -36.10 -0.04 23.83
C SER A 28 -34.64 0.17 24.32
N THR A 29 -33.69 -0.69 23.98
CA THR A 29 -32.30 -0.56 24.43
C THR A 29 -31.31 -0.26 23.28
N ARG A 30 -31.78 0.17 22.11
CA ARG A 30 -30.92 0.90 21.20
C ARG A 30 -30.98 2.39 21.58
N GLN A 31 -30.25 2.75 22.64
CA GLN A 31 -29.76 4.12 22.74
C GLN A 31 -28.89 4.40 21.51
N PRO A 32 -29.11 5.52 20.84
CA PRO A 32 -28.11 6.03 19.90
C PRO A 32 -26.84 6.21 20.74
N ALA A 33 -25.74 5.60 20.32
CA ALA A 33 -24.44 5.93 20.84
C ALA A 33 -24.31 7.45 20.73
N ASN A 34 -24.21 8.10 21.86
CA ASN A 34 -23.84 9.50 21.94
C ASN A 34 -22.45 9.60 21.29
N ASP A 35 -22.47 10.07 20.08
CA ASP A 35 -21.29 10.51 19.34
C ASP A 35 -20.89 11.90 19.88
N GLU A 36 -20.76 11.97 21.21
CA GLU A 36 -20.14 13.09 21.90
C GLU A 36 -18.69 12.73 22.14
N GLY A 37 -17.84 13.20 21.25
CA GLY A 37 -16.43 13.19 21.54
C GLY A 37 -15.50 12.98 20.37
N LYS A 38 -15.95 13.17 19.17
CA LYS A 38 -15.09 13.55 18.05
C LYS A 38 -15.68 14.73 17.33
N ALA A 39 -15.61 15.86 17.98
CA ALA A 39 -15.27 17.07 17.27
C ALA A 39 -13.90 16.78 16.63
N ALA A 40 -13.89 15.95 15.57
CA ALA A 40 -12.88 16.04 14.56
C ALA A 40 -12.93 17.51 14.18
N ALA A 41 -11.92 18.26 14.64
CA ALA A 41 -11.62 19.54 14.10
C ALA A 41 -11.70 19.39 12.60
N THR A 42 -12.77 19.85 12.02
CA THR A 42 -12.85 20.24 10.63
C THR A 42 -11.89 21.41 10.56
N GLN A 43 -10.59 21.09 10.65
CA GLN A 43 -9.58 21.94 10.09
C GLN A 43 -9.96 21.96 8.63
N GLU A 44 -10.67 22.99 8.27
CA GLU A 44 -10.71 23.54 6.94
C GLU A 44 -9.24 23.56 6.51
N LYS A 45 -8.79 22.48 5.84
CA LYS A 45 -7.46 22.39 5.28
C LYS A 45 -7.44 23.46 4.22
N ALA A 46 -7.05 24.66 4.64
CA ALA A 46 -6.69 25.71 3.70
C ALA A 46 -5.83 25.02 2.65
N LYS A 47 -6.27 25.08 1.40
CA LYS A 47 -5.57 24.48 0.26
C LYS A 47 -4.19 25.11 0.27
N ALA A 48 -3.19 24.39 0.83
CA ALA A 48 -1.82 24.88 0.83
C ALA A 48 -1.47 25.12 -0.64
N ALA A 49 -1.33 26.36 -1.01
CA ALA A 49 -0.96 26.78 -2.35
C ALA A 49 0.57 26.76 -2.45
N ALA A 50 1.08 26.52 -3.65
CA ALA A 50 2.48 26.78 -3.95
C ALA A 50 2.77 28.27 -3.69
N PRO A 51 3.99 28.65 -3.28
CA PRO A 51 4.34 30.02 -2.99
C PRO A 51 4.13 30.88 -4.23
N SER A 52 3.34 31.94 -4.09
CA SER A 52 3.06 32.90 -5.13
C SER A 52 3.61 34.26 -4.70
N GLY A 53 4.14 35.01 -5.63
CA GLY A 53 4.57 36.39 -5.47
C GLY A 53 4.25 37.20 -6.70
N ALA A 54 4.30 38.51 -6.60
CA ALA A 54 4.27 39.38 -7.78
C ALA A 54 5.48 39.08 -8.67
N ASP A 55 5.37 39.31 -9.97
CA ASP A 55 6.47 39.02 -10.90
C ASP A 55 7.79 39.72 -10.51
N GLY A 56 7.73 40.89 -9.88
CA GLY A 56 8.88 41.63 -9.36
C GLY A 56 9.56 41.03 -8.09
N ASP A 57 8.99 39.99 -7.51
CA ASP A 57 9.56 39.34 -6.32
C ASP A 57 10.48 38.15 -6.68
N TYR A 58 10.48 37.71 -7.94
CA TYR A 58 11.37 36.67 -8.45
C TYR A 58 12.66 37.30 -8.99
N VAL A 59 13.79 36.81 -8.53
CA VAL A 59 15.12 37.36 -8.85
C VAL A 59 15.93 36.53 -9.85
N GLY A 60 15.43 35.32 -10.16
CA GLY A 60 16.07 34.39 -11.08
C GLY A 60 17.20 33.54 -10.46
N SER A 61 17.38 32.35 -11.05
CA SER A 61 18.37 31.38 -10.55
C SER A 61 19.79 31.88 -10.56
N GLU A 62 20.17 32.77 -11.50
CA GLU A 62 21.52 33.33 -11.59
C GLU A 62 21.89 34.10 -10.32
N THR A 63 20.95 34.84 -9.76
CA THR A 63 21.16 35.57 -8.49
C THR A 63 21.40 34.57 -7.35
N CYS A 64 20.67 33.47 -7.30
CA CYS A 64 20.83 32.45 -6.25
C CYS A 64 22.22 31.79 -6.31
N VAL A 65 22.74 31.56 -7.49
CA VAL A 65 24.00 30.84 -7.71
C VAL A 65 25.21 31.63 -7.23
N THR A 66 25.13 32.95 -7.14
CA THR A 66 26.24 33.78 -6.63
C THR A 66 26.66 33.36 -5.21
N CYS A 67 25.69 32.92 -4.38
CA CYS A 67 25.93 32.41 -3.03
C CYS A 67 25.79 30.88 -2.92
N HIS A 68 24.99 30.26 -3.77
CA HIS A 68 24.63 28.84 -3.70
C HIS A 68 25.19 27.98 -4.85
N ALA A 69 26.43 28.25 -5.30
CA ALA A 69 27.09 27.55 -6.40
C ALA A 69 27.14 26.01 -6.18
N ASP A 70 27.36 25.55 -4.95
CA ASP A 70 27.38 24.13 -4.62
C ASP A 70 26.01 23.46 -4.81
N GLN A 71 24.93 24.18 -4.51
CA GLN A 71 23.58 23.67 -4.69
C GLN A 71 23.26 23.53 -6.18
N GLN A 72 23.67 24.48 -7.01
CA GLN A 72 23.53 24.38 -8.47
C GLN A 72 24.31 23.20 -9.02
N ARG A 73 25.55 22.99 -8.60
CA ARG A 73 26.39 21.88 -9.03
C ARG A 73 25.72 20.52 -8.76
N ARG A 74 25.09 20.37 -7.60
CA ARG A 74 24.35 19.16 -7.21
C ARG A 74 23.01 19.02 -7.95
N PHE A 75 22.38 20.12 -8.33
CA PHE A 75 21.07 20.15 -8.97
C PHE A 75 21.13 19.95 -10.48
N LYS A 76 22.05 20.60 -11.18
CA LYS A 76 22.08 20.64 -12.65
C LYS A 76 22.08 19.28 -13.36
N ASN A 77 22.67 18.27 -12.73
CA ASN A 77 22.77 16.93 -13.30
C ASN A 77 21.56 16.04 -12.95
N THR A 78 20.66 16.49 -12.09
CA THR A 78 19.44 15.78 -11.74
C THR A 78 18.40 15.86 -12.86
N ILE A 79 17.39 15.00 -12.82
CA ILE A 79 16.28 15.06 -13.79
C ILE A 79 15.60 16.43 -13.73
N MET A 80 15.32 16.94 -12.53
CA MET A 80 14.69 18.26 -12.36
C MET A 80 15.60 19.40 -12.84
N GLY A 81 16.91 19.32 -12.56
CA GLY A 81 17.86 20.29 -13.06
C GLY A 81 17.91 20.35 -14.59
N LYS A 82 17.85 19.21 -15.26
CA LYS A 82 17.79 19.12 -16.72
C LYS A 82 16.49 19.69 -17.30
N VAL A 83 15.35 19.47 -16.62
CA VAL A 83 14.06 20.04 -17.00
C VAL A 83 14.11 21.57 -16.89
N MET A 84 14.60 22.09 -15.77
CA MET A 84 14.66 23.54 -15.53
C MET A 84 15.74 24.26 -16.37
N ALA A 85 16.75 23.54 -16.86
CA ALA A 85 17.70 24.06 -17.82
C ALA A 85 17.10 24.26 -19.23
N ASN A 86 16.00 23.56 -19.54
CA ASN A 86 15.27 23.66 -20.80
C ASN A 86 13.76 23.81 -20.51
N PRO A 87 13.35 24.93 -19.94
CA PRO A 87 11.99 25.09 -19.45
C PRO A 87 10.96 25.13 -20.57
N ARG A 88 9.84 24.47 -20.37
CA ARG A 88 8.70 24.42 -21.30
C ARG A 88 7.47 25.16 -20.76
N THR A 89 7.51 25.52 -19.48
CA THR A 89 6.44 26.25 -18.80
C THR A 89 7.02 27.42 -17.99
N PRO A 90 6.22 28.46 -17.70
CA PRO A 90 6.67 29.55 -16.83
C PRO A 90 7.12 29.08 -15.44
N GLY A 91 6.46 28.04 -14.89
CA GLY A 91 6.87 27.41 -13.64
C GLY A 91 8.27 26.82 -13.69
N GLU A 92 8.60 26.08 -14.75
CA GLU A 92 9.94 25.52 -14.97
C GLU A 92 11.00 26.61 -15.14
N ALA A 93 10.65 27.73 -15.80
CA ALA A 93 11.54 28.85 -16.07
C ALA A 93 12.00 29.59 -14.78
N ARG A 94 11.22 29.52 -13.70
CA ARG A 94 11.60 30.11 -12.41
C ARG A 94 12.78 29.39 -11.73
N GLY A 95 13.17 28.22 -12.18
CA GLY A 95 14.34 27.49 -11.71
C GLY A 95 14.31 27.20 -10.22
N CYS A 96 15.25 27.75 -9.43
CA CYS A 96 15.32 27.55 -7.99
C CYS A 96 14.04 28.02 -7.27
N GLU A 97 13.46 29.10 -7.74
CA GLU A 97 12.28 29.72 -7.15
C GLU A 97 10.99 28.96 -7.45
N SER A 98 10.99 28.03 -8.40
CA SER A 98 9.87 27.10 -8.62
C SER A 98 9.58 26.23 -7.40
N CYS A 99 10.62 25.96 -6.60
CA CYS A 99 10.53 25.11 -5.42
C CYS A 99 10.61 25.93 -4.12
N HIS A 100 11.40 26.98 -4.10
CA HIS A 100 11.69 27.77 -2.89
C HIS A 100 10.81 29.01 -2.76
N GLY A 101 10.06 29.38 -3.81
CA GLY A 101 9.30 30.62 -3.86
C GLY A 101 10.15 31.84 -4.18
N PRO A 102 9.54 33.05 -4.27
CA PRO A 102 10.21 34.27 -4.65
C PRO A 102 11.37 34.61 -3.70
N GLY A 103 12.53 34.92 -4.28
CA GLY A 103 13.79 35.08 -3.55
C GLY A 103 14.18 36.50 -3.17
N LYS A 104 13.41 37.52 -3.60
CA LYS A 104 13.77 38.94 -3.40
C LYS A 104 14.07 39.30 -1.95
N ALA A 105 13.16 38.98 -1.05
CA ALA A 105 13.32 39.27 0.39
C ALA A 105 14.56 38.56 0.98
N HIS A 106 14.86 37.35 0.49
CA HIS A 106 16.06 36.62 0.91
C HIS A 106 17.35 37.28 0.44
N VAL A 107 17.39 37.78 -0.78
CA VAL A 107 18.54 38.47 -1.36
C VAL A 107 18.75 39.83 -0.69
N GLU A 108 17.69 40.61 -0.53
CA GLU A 108 17.73 41.93 0.13
C GLU A 108 18.17 41.85 1.60
N ALA A 109 17.80 40.76 2.29
CA ALA A 109 18.24 40.49 3.65
C ALA A 109 19.70 39.95 3.73
N GLY A 110 20.37 39.73 2.61
CA GLY A 110 21.72 39.12 2.58
C GLY A 110 21.71 37.64 2.98
N GLY A 111 20.57 36.96 2.89
CA GLY A 111 20.39 35.57 3.27
C GLY A 111 19.49 35.37 4.50
N GLY A 112 19.60 34.22 5.13
CA GLY A 112 18.79 33.86 6.31
C GLY A 112 17.75 32.79 6.02
N LYS A 113 17.57 31.89 6.99
CA LYS A 113 16.66 30.74 6.82
C LYS A 113 15.18 31.14 6.77
N ASP A 114 14.82 32.24 7.44
CA ASP A 114 13.41 32.64 7.60
C ASP A 114 12.95 33.60 6.51
N THR A 115 13.84 34.00 5.62
CA THR A 115 13.57 34.94 4.52
C THR A 115 13.23 34.24 3.20
N ILE A 116 13.37 32.92 3.13
CA ILE A 116 12.97 32.11 1.97
C ILE A 116 11.64 31.40 2.24
N PRO A 117 10.61 31.52 1.36
CA PRO A 117 9.28 31.03 1.65
C PRO A 117 9.17 29.53 1.93
N ILE A 118 9.84 28.70 1.13
CA ILE A 118 9.76 27.25 1.27
C ILE A 118 11.13 26.63 1.48
N ARG A 119 11.24 25.89 2.57
CA ARG A 119 12.39 25.07 2.93
C ARG A 119 11.99 23.63 3.14
N PHE A 120 12.81 22.69 2.67
CA PHE A 120 12.54 21.25 2.73
C PHE A 120 13.31 20.52 3.83
N GLY A 121 14.15 21.23 4.58
CA GLY A 121 14.91 20.68 5.69
C GLY A 121 14.02 20.25 6.86
N LYS A 122 14.58 19.42 7.75
CA LYS A 122 13.87 18.97 8.96
C LYS A 122 13.64 20.14 9.95
N ASP A 123 14.51 21.12 9.91
CA ASP A 123 14.49 22.35 10.70
C ASP A 123 13.61 23.45 10.08
N SER A 124 12.81 23.11 9.09
CA SER A 124 11.90 24.04 8.42
C SER A 124 10.57 24.17 9.17
N ASN A 125 10.10 25.41 9.33
CA ASN A 125 8.78 25.71 9.89
C ASN A 125 7.64 25.42 8.89
N ASN A 126 7.94 25.16 7.60
CA ASN A 126 6.92 24.84 6.64
C ASN A 126 6.23 23.51 6.95
N THR A 127 4.93 23.49 6.83
CA THR A 127 4.10 22.30 6.98
C THR A 127 4.37 21.30 5.86
N VAL A 128 4.04 20.04 6.07
CA VAL A 128 4.10 19.01 5.02
C VAL A 128 3.21 19.38 3.83
N ALA A 129 2.05 19.98 4.09
CA ALA A 129 1.12 20.41 3.05
C ALA A 129 1.72 21.48 2.13
N GLU A 130 2.42 22.47 2.70
CA GLU A 130 3.11 23.52 1.93
C GLU A 130 4.25 22.92 1.11
N LYS A 131 5.08 22.05 1.70
CA LYS A 131 6.17 21.36 0.98
C LYS A 131 5.66 20.51 -0.18
N ASN A 132 4.54 19.81 0.03
CA ASN A 132 3.93 18.96 -0.99
C ASN A 132 3.23 19.78 -2.07
N ALA A 133 2.62 20.91 -1.74
CA ALA A 133 1.96 21.78 -2.69
C ALA A 133 2.89 22.21 -3.83
N VAL A 134 4.13 22.54 -3.50
CA VAL A 134 5.17 22.91 -4.49
C VAL A 134 5.39 21.80 -5.52
N CYS A 135 5.46 20.56 -5.08
CA CYS A 135 5.66 19.42 -5.98
C CYS A 135 4.40 19.13 -6.81
N LEU A 136 3.24 19.20 -6.14
CA LEU A 136 1.95 18.85 -6.73
C LEU A 136 1.44 19.89 -7.74
N ASP A 137 1.97 21.10 -7.73
CA ASP A 137 1.68 22.12 -8.75
C ASP A 137 1.98 21.58 -10.18
N CYS A 138 3.09 20.87 -10.31
CA CYS A 138 3.48 20.24 -11.58
C CYS A 138 3.20 18.72 -11.59
N HIS A 139 3.30 18.04 -10.44
CA HIS A 139 3.28 16.59 -10.32
C HIS A 139 1.94 16.03 -9.79
N SER A 140 0.80 16.56 -10.25
CA SER A 140 -0.55 16.12 -9.84
C SER A 140 -1.20 15.10 -10.77
N ARG A 141 -0.50 14.63 -11.82
CA ARG A 141 -1.06 13.75 -12.87
C ARG A 141 -0.40 12.37 -12.88
N GLY A 142 -0.98 11.46 -13.65
CA GLY A 142 -0.47 10.09 -13.81
C GLY A 142 -0.49 9.33 -12.48
N ASN A 143 0.59 8.66 -12.14
CA ASN A 143 0.69 7.85 -10.92
C ASN A 143 0.51 8.63 -9.61
N ARG A 144 0.40 9.96 -9.64
CA ARG A 144 0.21 10.84 -8.47
C ARG A 144 -1.19 11.40 -8.35
N LEU A 145 -2.08 11.05 -9.30
CA LEU A 145 -3.47 11.54 -9.35
C LEU A 145 -4.22 11.28 -8.03
N PHE A 146 -3.95 10.16 -7.39
CA PHE A 146 -4.60 9.73 -6.16
C PHE A 146 -3.79 10.05 -4.90
N TRP A 147 -2.81 10.97 -4.98
CA TRP A 147 -2.02 11.34 -3.80
C TRP A 147 -2.91 11.90 -2.69
N LYS A 148 -3.77 12.85 -3.01
CA LYS A 148 -4.71 13.43 -2.05
C LYS A 148 -5.62 12.38 -1.45
N GLY A 149 -5.60 12.27 -0.11
CA GLY A 149 -6.35 11.25 0.62
C GLY A 149 -5.74 9.86 0.61
N SER A 150 -4.57 9.66 -0.03
CA SER A 150 -3.84 8.39 0.07
C SER A 150 -3.39 8.12 1.52
N PRO A 151 -3.09 6.87 1.88
CA PRO A 151 -2.56 6.55 3.19
C PRO A 151 -1.28 7.29 3.56
N HIS A 152 -0.42 7.64 2.60
CA HIS A 152 0.78 8.43 2.85
C HIS A 152 0.45 9.91 3.06
N ASP A 153 -0.44 10.49 2.26
CA ASP A 153 -0.91 11.86 2.45
C ASP A 153 -1.62 12.03 3.81
N SER A 154 -2.49 11.08 4.17
CA SER A 154 -3.22 11.08 5.45
C SER A 154 -2.31 10.98 6.67
N ARG A 155 -1.10 10.46 6.51
CA ARG A 155 -0.06 10.41 7.56
C ARG A 155 0.95 11.54 7.47
N ALA A 156 0.64 12.60 6.73
CA ALA A 156 1.48 13.77 6.55
C ALA A 156 2.91 13.43 6.06
N MET A 157 3.02 12.50 5.10
CA MET A 157 4.29 12.20 4.46
C MET A 157 4.64 13.29 3.46
N ALA A 158 5.84 13.84 3.58
CA ALA A 158 6.34 14.78 2.58
C ALA A 158 6.92 14.05 1.37
N CYS A 159 6.73 14.60 0.17
CA CYS A 159 7.37 14.07 -1.04
C CYS A 159 8.88 13.89 -0.83
N VAL A 160 9.50 14.84 -0.13
CA VAL A 160 10.93 14.82 0.20
C VAL A 160 11.33 13.79 1.25
N ASP A 161 10.39 13.08 1.89
CA ASP A 161 10.76 11.96 2.78
C ASP A 161 11.29 10.79 1.97
N CYS A 162 10.76 10.60 0.77
CA CYS A 162 11.15 9.55 -0.15
C CYS A 162 12.05 10.03 -1.29
N HIS A 163 11.80 11.23 -1.79
CA HIS A 163 12.48 11.79 -2.96
C HIS A 163 13.55 12.80 -2.60
N GLN A 164 14.54 12.93 -3.46
CA GLN A 164 15.55 13.98 -3.41
C GLN A 164 15.78 14.55 -4.80
N VAL A 165 15.86 15.89 -4.90
CA VAL A 165 15.99 16.61 -6.18
C VAL A 165 17.35 17.28 -6.36
N LYS A 166 18.19 17.29 -5.33
CA LYS A 166 19.47 18.02 -5.31
C LYS A 166 20.72 17.14 -5.26
N GLN A 167 20.62 15.83 -5.24
CA GLN A 167 21.79 14.96 -5.28
C GLN A 167 21.99 14.36 -6.66
N GLU A 168 23.24 14.28 -7.08
CA GLU A 168 23.63 13.41 -8.19
C GLU A 168 23.19 11.98 -7.83
N VAL A 169 22.56 11.31 -8.79
CA VAL A 169 22.00 9.97 -8.63
C VAL A 169 23.12 8.92 -8.66
N HIS A 170 24.13 9.13 -7.86
CA HIS A 170 25.10 8.10 -7.53
C HIS A 170 25.01 7.78 -6.04
N VAL A 171 23.81 7.48 -5.59
CA VAL A 171 23.74 6.53 -4.50
C VAL A 171 24.15 5.22 -5.15
N ALA A 172 25.39 4.83 -4.93
CA ALA A 172 25.80 3.45 -5.17
C ALA A 172 24.69 2.57 -4.60
N LEU A 173 24.02 1.84 -5.47
CA LEU A 173 22.99 0.89 -5.09
C LEU A 173 23.62 0.03 -4.02
N SER A 174 23.22 0.23 -2.82
CA SER A 174 23.74 -0.28 -1.56
C SER A 174 25.18 -0.83 -1.59
N SER A 175 26.01 -0.39 -0.70
CA SER A 175 27.38 -0.88 -0.47
C SER A 175 27.52 -2.42 -0.35
N GLU A 176 26.43 -3.18 -0.45
CA GLU A 176 26.35 -4.61 -0.26
C GLU A 176 25.84 -5.39 -1.46
N GLY A 177 25.65 -4.76 -2.62
CA GLY A 177 25.27 -5.48 -3.86
C GLY A 177 23.91 -6.20 -3.84
N ARG A 178 23.12 -6.01 -2.78
CA ARG A 178 21.88 -6.75 -2.53
C ARG A 178 20.71 -6.35 -3.43
N TYR A 179 20.80 -5.24 -4.15
CA TYR A 179 19.70 -4.70 -4.95
C TYR A 179 20.15 -4.22 -6.34
N ASN A 180 21.04 -4.98 -6.97
CA ASN A 180 21.58 -4.67 -8.30
C ASN A 180 20.58 -5.00 -9.43
N SER A 181 19.42 -4.36 -9.41
CA SER A 181 18.44 -4.52 -10.47
C SER A 181 18.13 -3.18 -11.13
N PRO A 182 17.95 -3.16 -12.47
CA PRO A 182 17.40 -2.00 -13.17
C PRO A 182 16.07 -1.53 -12.58
N LEU A 183 15.28 -2.42 -11.99
CA LEU A 183 14.01 -2.09 -11.34
C LEU A 183 14.18 -1.34 -10.02
N SER A 184 15.34 -1.45 -9.38
CA SER A 184 15.67 -0.72 -8.15
C SER A 184 16.33 0.64 -8.40
N GLU A 185 16.45 1.06 -9.67
CA GLU A 185 17.06 2.34 -10.02
C GLU A 185 16.49 3.50 -9.22
N ASN A 186 17.41 4.31 -8.71
CA ASN A 186 17.07 5.45 -7.87
C ASN A 186 16.66 6.66 -8.70
N ARG A 187 15.45 6.64 -9.24
CA ARG A 187 14.88 7.78 -10.00
C ARG A 187 14.52 8.95 -9.06
N GLY A 188 15.54 9.60 -8.50
CA GLY A 188 15.34 10.67 -7.53
C GLY A 188 14.87 10.18 -6.15
N MET A 189 15.06 8.92 -5.83
CA MET A 189 14.78 8.37 -4.50
C MET A 189 15.98 8.54 -3.57
N LYS A 190 15.75 8.71 -2.27
CA LYS A 190 16.82 8.78 -1.26
C LYS A 190 17.57 7.48 -1.05
N LYS A 191 16.92 6.35 -1.28
CA LYS A 191 17.46 4.99 -1.18
C LYS A 191 16.81 4.08 -2.21
N ALA A 192 17.37 2.91 -2.43
CA ALA A 192 16.72 1.87 -3.19
C ALA A 192 15.33 1.53 -2.61
N GLN A 193 14.37 1.16 -3.48
CA GLN A 193 12.98 1.00 -3.04
C GLN A 193 12.79 0.08 -1.83
N PRO A 194 13.33 -1.13 -1.77
CA PRO A 194 13.13 -1.98 -0.60
C PRO A 194 13.65 -1.31 0.68
N GLU A 195 14.83 -0.74 0.66
CA GLU A 195 15.42 -0.09 1.83
C GLU A 195 14.61 1.13 2.29
N LEU A 196 14.14 1.93 1.33
CA LEU A 196 13.36 3.12 1.64
C LEU A 196 12.03 2.75 2.28
N CYS A 197 11.28 1.85 1.67
CA CYS A 197 9.95 1.44 2.14
C CYS A 197 10.03 0.74 3.51
N LEU A 198 11.02 -0.13 3.67
CA LEU A 198 11.18 -0.97 4.85
C LEU A 198 11.69 -0.21 6.10
N GLN A 199 12.03 1.07 5.99
CA GLN A 199 12.29 1.91 7.17
C GLN A 199 11.04 2.07 8.03
N CYS A 200 9.87 2.18 7.40
CA CYS A 200 8.58 2.35 8.09
C CYS A 200 7.76 1.05 8.08
N HIS A 201 7.80 0.26 7.01
CA HIS A 201 7.05 -0.98 6.86
C HIS A 201 7.76 -2.18 7.52
N GLN A 202 7.97 -2.13 8.85
CA GLN A 202 8.77 -3.09 9.61
C GLN A 202 8.22 -4.52 9.56
N MET A 203 6.88 -4.69 9.59
CA MET A 203 6.28 -6.01 9.45
C MET A 203 6.63 -6.64 8.10
N ARG A 204 6.57 -5.88 7.02
CA ARG A 204 6.94 -6.35 5.68
C ARG A 204 8.44 -6.68 5.60
N ARG A 205 9.27 -5.88 6.26
CA ARG A 205 10.70 -6.19 6.42
C ARG A 205 10.91 -7.57 7.03
N ALA A 206 10.22 -7.86 8.14
CA ALA A 206 10.31 -9.16 8.81
C ALA A 206 9.81 -10.31 7.91
N GLN A 207 8.71 -10.12 7.20
CA GLN A 207 8.17 -11.13 6.27
C GLN A 207 9.12 -11.43 5.12
N LEU A 208 9.68 -10.40 4.50
CA LEU A 208 10.60 -10.52 3.38
C LEU A 208 11.95 -11.17 3.76
N GLN A 209 12.26 -11.32 5.05
CA GLN A 209 13.42 -12.07 5.54
C GLN A 209 13.18 -13.58 5.65
N ARG A 210 11.94 -14.03 5.51
CA ARG A 210 11.59 -15.44 5.65
C ARG A 210 12.12 -16.28 4.47
N SER A 211 12.16 -17.59 4.66
CA SER A 211 12.71 -18.54 3.68
C SER A 211 11.94 -18.57 2.36
N SER A 212 10.64 -18.34 2.40
CA SER A 212 9.78 -18.20 1.22
C SER A 212 9.33 -16.75 1.10
N HIS A 213 9.83 -16.03 0.11
CA HIS A 213 9.54 -14.61 -0.12
C HIS A 213 9.49 -14.31 -1.62
N MET A 214 8.88 -13.18 -1.99
CA MET A 214 8.95 -12.69 -3.36
C MET A 214 10.40 -12.35 -3.74
N PRO A 215 10.80 -12.53 -5.01
CA PRO A 215 12.18 -12.36 -5.45
C PRO A 215 12.61 -10.89 -5.55
N TYR A 216 12.43 -10.12 -4.47
CA TYR A 216 12.85 -8.72 -4.40
C TYR A 216 14.37 -8.59 -4.14
N ARG A 217 14.97 -9.56 -3.43
CA ARG A 217 16.43 -9.60 -3.21
C ARG A 217 17.18 -9.89 -4.49
N GLU A 218 16.59 -10.71 -5.34
CA GLU A 218 17.08 -11.07 -6.66
C GLU A 218 16.80 -9.96 -7.69
N GLY A 219 16.19 -8.86 -7.26
CA GLY A 219 15.89 -7.71 -8.11
C GLY A 219 14.87 -7.96 -9.21
N LYS A 220 14.08 -9.03 -9.12
CA LYS A 220 13.03 -9.35 -10.12
C LYS A 220 11.75 -8.56 -9.90
N VAL A 221 11.48 -8.17 -8.65
CA VAL A 221 10.33 -7.36 -8.27
C VAL A 221 10.72 -6.29 -7.27
N THR A 222 9.96 -5.21 -7.22
CA THR A 222 10.06 -4.14 -6.23
C THR A 222 8.70 -3.91 -5.58
N CYS A 223 8.65 -3.09 -4.54
CA CYS A 223 7.38 -2.75 -3.90
C CYS A 223 6.40 -2.11 -4.90
N THR A 224 6.92 -1.28 -5.81
CA THR A 224 6.13 -0.60 -6.83
C THR A 224 5.78 -1.46 -8.04
N SER A 225 6.21 -2.71 -8.09
CA SER A 225 5.70 -3.67 -9.08
C SER A 225 4.23 -4.04 -8.79
N CYS A 226 3.79 -3.89 -7.53
CA CYS A 226 2.44 -4.22 -7.10
C CYS A 226 1.68 -3.04 -6.50
N HIS A 227 2.38 -2.08 -5.89
CA HIS A 227 1.79 -0.96 -5.15
C HIS A 227 2.13 0.39 -5.78
N ASN A 228 1.16 1.31 -5.79
CA ASN A 228 1.43 2.71 -6.08
C ASN A 228 1.52 3.51 -4.76
N PRO A 229 2.72 3.91 -4.30
CA PRO A 229 2.90 4.64 -3.06
C PRO A 229 2.27 6.03 -3.06
N HIS A 230 1.95 6.57 -4.24
CA HIS A 230 1.29 7.86 -4.38
C HIS A 230 -0.24 7.78 -4.29
N GLY A 231 -0.79 6.59 -4.03
CA GLY A 231 -2.22 6.34 -3.98
C GLY A 231 -2.75 5.65 -5.24
N SER A 232 -3.82 4.90 -5.05
CA SER A 232 -4.58 4.27 -6.12
C SER A 232 -6.04 4.15 -5.67
N PRO A 233 -7.00 4.04 -6.58
CA PRO A 233 -8.39 3.78 -6.21
C PRO A 233 -8.60 2.36 -5.67
N ASN A 234 -7.60 1.50 -5.82
CA ASN A 234 -7.69 0.09 -5.50
C ASN A 234 -7.30 -0.21 -4.04
N PRO A 235 -7.85 -1.29 -3.44
CA PRO A 235 -7.48 -1.67 -2.08
C PRO A 235 -5.96 -1.84 -1.90
N LYS A 236 -5.45 -1.48 -0.72
CA LYS A 236 -4.02 -1.60 -0.38
C LYS A 236 -3.08 -0.89 -1.36
N GLN A 237 -3.58 0.11 -2.09
CA GLN A 237 -2.84 0.85 -3.12
C GLN A 237 -2.27 -0.07 -4.24
N LEU A 238 -2.98 -1.14 -4.59
CA LEU A 238 -2.58 -2.00 -5.70
C LEU A 238 -2.65 -1.24 -7.03
N ILE A 239 -1.74 -1.57 -7.94
CA ILE A 239 -1.71 -1.00 -9.29
C ILE A 239 -2.91 -1.51 -10.09
N GLN A 240 -3.21 -2.78 -9.97
CA GLN A 240 -4.35 -3.42 -10.63
C GLN A 240 -5.59 -3.38 -9.75
N SER A 241 -6.76 -3.56 -10.35
CA SER A 241 -8.06 -3.49 -9.70
C SER A 241 -8.27 -4.51 -8.59
N THR A 242 -7.67 -5.68 -8.73
CA THR A 242 -7.77 -6.77 -7.76
C THR A 242 -6.39 -7.36 -7.42
N THR A 243 -6.34 -8.13 -6.33
CA THR A 243 -5.14 -8.93 -6.00
C THR A 243 -4.83 -9.92 -7.11
N ASN A 244 -5.85 -10.58 -7.67
CA ASN A 244 -5.68 -11.55 -8.74
C ASN A 244 -5.08 -10.91 -9.99
N GLU A 245 -5.62 -9.79 -10.46
CA GLU A 245 -5.06 -9.08 -11.62
C GLU A 245 -3.61 -8.67 -11.40
N ASN A 246 -3.27 -8.27 -10.17
CA ASN A 246 -1.90 -7.93 -9.82
C ASN A 246 -0.96 -9.14 -9.92
N CYS A 247 -1.39 -10.31 -9.45
CA CYS A 247 -0.61 -11.54 -9.56
C CYS A 247 -0.53 -12.03 -11.01
N LEU A 248 -1.64 -12.00 -11.72
CA LEU A 248 -1.77 -12.47 -13.10
C LEU A 248 -1.06 -11.59 -14.13
N SER A 249 -0.61 -10.40 -13.76
CA SER A 249 0.26 -9.58 -14.61
C SER A 249 1.60 -10.25 -14.89
N CYS A 250 2.06 -11.12 -13.99
CA CYS A 250 3.29 -11.91 -14.12
C CYS A 250 3.01 -13.41 -14.24
N HIS A 251 1.99 -13.91 -13.52
CA HIS A 251 1.58 -15.32 -13.50
C HIS A 251 0.48 -15.59 -14.52
N THR A 252 0.74 -15.27 -15.77
CA THR A 252 -0.23 -15.38 -16.87
C THR A 252 -0.71 -16.81 -17.10
N GLU A 253 0.11 -17.81 -16.76
CA GLU A 253 -0.24 -19.24 -16.86
C GLU A 253 -1.35 -19.67 -15.86
N ARG A 254 -1.68 -18.80 -14.90
CA ARG A 254 -2.76 -19.03 -13.92
C ARG A 254 -4.06 -18.28 -14.27
N ARG A 255 -4.07 -17.54 -15.38
CA ARG A 255 -5.21 -16.68 -15.74
C ARG A 255 -6.45 -17.46 -16.17
N GLY A 256 -6.30 -18.62 -16.76
CA GLY A 256 -7.40 -19.30 -17.38
C GLY A 256 -7.82 -18.69 -18.73
N PRO A 257 -9.04 -18.89 -19.19
CA PRO A 257 -10.11 -19.61 -18.51
C PRO A 257 -9.85 -21.11 -18.40
N PHE A 258 -10.32 -21.70 -17.30
CA PHE A 258 -10.29 -23.15 -17.11
C PHE A 258 -11.72 -23.71 -17.18
N VAL A 259 -11.86 -24.93 -17.71
CA VAL A 259 -13.15 -25.63 -17.70
C VAL A 259 -13.61 -25.90 -16.26
N TRP A 260 -12.66 -26.21 -15.40
CA TRP A 260 -12.89 -26.47 -13.98
C TRP A 260 -12.10 -25.45 -13.17
N GLU A 261 -12.79 -24.49 -12.61
CA GLU A 261 -12.22 -23.44 -11.78
C GLU A 261 -12.34 -23.80 -10.30
N HIS A 262 -11.29 -23.48 -9.53
CA HIS A 262 -11.31 -23.60 -8.07
C HIS A 262 -11.76 -22.26 -7.48
N PRO A 263 -12.98 -22.17 -6.88
CA PRO A 263 -13.55 -20.89 -6.49
C PRO A 263 -12.63 -20.00 -5.63
N PRO A 264 -11.93 -20.47 -4.59
CA PRO A 264 -11.04 -19.64 -3.80
C PRO A 264 -9.88 -19.01 -4.59
N VAL A 265 -9.44 -19.68 -5.65
CA VAL A 265 -8.40 -19.16 -6.56
C VAL A 265 -8.95 -18.03 -7.40
N MET A 266 -10.17 -18.20 -7.92
CA MET A 266 -10.85 -17.17 -8.72
C MET A 266 -11.18 -15.93 -7.88
N GLU A 267 -11.50 -16.12 -6.61
CA GLU A 267 -11.78 -15.01 -5.70
C GLU A 267 -10.53 -14.19 -5.35
N ASN A 268 -9.50 -14.85 -4.81
CA ASN A 268 -8.32 -14.14 -4.34
C ASN A 268 -7.11 -15.07 -4.11
N CYS A 269 -6.04 -14.88 -4.84
CA CYS A 269 -4.78 -15.60 -4.64
C CYS A 269 -4.27 -15.51 -3.19
N ALA A 270 -4.56 -14.38 -2.52
CA ALA A 270 -4.19 -14.17 -1.13
C ALA A 270 -5.05 -14.99 -0.14
N ASN A 271 -6.03 -15.79 -0.57
CA ASN A 271 -6.68 -16.76 0.32
C ASN A 271 -5.67 -17.79 0.81
N CYS A 272 -4.79 -18.26 -0.05
CA CYS A 272 -3.77 -19.26 0.25
C CYS A 272 -2.36 -18.70 0.38
N HIS A 273 -2.02 -17.63 -0.35
CA HIS A 273 -0.66 -17.08 -0.44
C HIS A 273 -0.50 -15.78 0.35
N GLU A 274 0.70 -15.59 0.94
CA GLU A 274 1.16 -14.31 1.52
C GLU A 274 2.35 -13.80 0.69
N PRO A 275 2.13 -12.84 -0.18
CA PRO A 275 3.13 -12.42 -1.16
C PRO A 275 4.39 -11.79 -0.57
N HIS A 276 4.34 -11.28 0.66
CA HIS A 276 5.49 -10.64 1.28
C HIS A 276 6.47 -11.63 1.92
N GLY A 277 6.02 -12.83 2.23
CA GLY A 277 6.89 -13.89 2.73
C GLY A 277 6.35 -14.66 3.91
N THR A 278 6.63 -15.94 3.89
CA THR A 278 6.26 -16.91 4.93
C THR A 278 7.41 -17.87 5.21
N SER A 279 7.25 -18.70 6.24
CA SER A 279 8.16 -19.82 6.50
C SER A 279 7.72 -21.10 5.77
N ASN A 280 6.63 -21.03 5.00
CA ASN A 280 6.09 -22.17 4.26
C ASN A 280 6.49 -22.08 2.79
N PRO A 281 6.77 -23.20 2.11
CA PRO A 281 7.08 -23.19 0.69
C PRO A 281 5.98 -22.50 -0.14
N GLN A 282 6.38 -21.96 -1.31
CA GLN A 282 5.46 -21.38 -2.28
C GLN A 282 4.60 -20.22 -1.73
N LEU A 283 5.11 -19.49 -0.73
CA LEU A 283 4.40 -18.37 -0.08
C LEU A 283 3.07 -18.77 0.57
N LEU A 284 2.87 -20.03 0.93
CA LEU A 284 1.64 -20.46 1.58
C LEU A 284 1.50 -19.83 2.97
N LYS A 285 0.32 -19.37 3.33
CA LYS A 285 0.01 -18.81 4.66
C LYS A 285 0.20 -19.84 5.76
N THR A 286 -0.20 -21.06 5.49
CA THR A 286 -0.03 -22.20 6.37
C THR A 286 0.55 -23.38 5.60
N ARG A 287 1.13 -24.32 6.33
CA ARG A 287 1.72 -25.52 5.78
C ARG A 287 0.68 -26.45 5.19
N MET A 288 1.00 -27.14 4.08
CA MET A 288 0.17 -28.25 3.63
C MET A 288 0.25 -29.43 4.62
N PRO A 289 -0.84 -30.21 4.81
CA PRO A 289 -2.15 -30.06 4.17
C PRO A 289 -3.05 -28.97 4.80
N ARG A 290 -2.66 -28.37 5.92
CA ARG A 290 -3.52 -27.48 6.73
C ARG A 290 -4.10 -26.28 5.95
N VAL A 291 -3.41 -25.79 4.94
CA VAL A 291 -3.97 -24.72 4.08
C VAL A 291 -5.23 -25.18 3.34
N CYS A 292 -5.31 -26.45 3.02
CA CYS A 292 -6.49 -27.05 2.36
C CYS A 292 -7.60 -27.32 3.38
N ASP A 293 -7.21 -27.81 4.58
CA ASP A 293 -8.13 -28.19 5.67
C ASP A 293 -8.93 -26.98 6.22
N THR A 294 -8.49 -25.75 5.95
CA THR A 294 -9.25 -24.55 6.34
C THR A 294 -10.61 -24.45 5.67
N CYS A 295 -10.80 -25.14 4.55
CA CYS A 295 -12.08 -25.18 3.81
C CYS A 295 -12.56 -26.62 3.55
N HIS A 296 -11.65 -27.59 3.52
CA HIS A 296 -11.90 -28.99 3.21
C HIS A 296 -11.79 -29.86 4.49
N ASP A 297 -12.56 -29.53 5.52
CA ASP A 297 -12.58 -30.23 6.82
C ASP A 297 -13.24 -31.60 6.76
N SER A 298 -14.15 -31.79 5.81
CA SER A 298 -14.93 -33.00 5.63
C SER A 298 -14.66 -33.67 4.27
N SER A 299 -13.39 -33.88 3.94
CA SER A 299 -13.05 -34.51 2.67
C SER A 299 -13.60 -35.95 2.60
N ARG A 300 -14.13 -36.31 1.43
CA ARG A 300 -14.59 -37.68 1.13
C ARG A 300 -13.44 -38.69 0.97
N HIS A 301 -12.21 -38.22 1.09
CA HIS A 301 -11.04 -39.07 1.20
C HIS A 301 -11.05 -39.79 2.53
N PRO A 302 -10.42 -40.95 2.60
CA PRO A 302 -10.17 -41.57 3.87
C PRO A 302 -9.16 -40.78 4.68
N THR A 303 -9.58 -39.62 5.18
CA THR A 303 -8.98 -38.95 6.31
C THR A 303 -9.31 -39.68 7.60
N GLN A 304 -10.15 -40.71 7.51
CA GLN A 304 -10.33 -41.66 8.59
C GLN A 304 -8.99 -42.29 8.96
N PRO A 305 -8.77 -42.59 10.26
CA PRO A 305 -7.54 -43.21 10.71
C PRO A 305 -7.26 -44.48 9.88
N GLN A 306 -6.45 -44.31 8.87
CA GLN A 306 -5.95 -45.44 8.08
C GLN A 306 -4.91 -46.14 8.94
N PRO A 307 -4.84 -47.49 8.91
CA PRO A 307 -3.80 -48.18 9.60
C PRO A 307 -2.43 -47.64 9.17
N LEU A 308 -1.51 -47.56 10.11
CA LEU A 308 -0.12 -47.07 9.92
C LEU A 308 0.58 -47.64 8.69
N SER A 309 0.13 -48.77 8.16
CA SER A 309 0.54 -49.38 6.90
C SER A 309 0.18 -48.56 5.64
N SER A 310 -0.75 -47.62 5.75
CA SER A 310 -1.14 -46.76 4.62
C SER A 310 -0.30 -45.47 4.54
N ILE A 311 1.00 -45.61 4.62
CA ILE A 311 1.98 -44.52 4.49
C ILE A 311 1.81 -43.71 3.20
N LYS A 312 1.09 -44.28 2.21
CA LYS A 312 0.80 -43.63 0.92
C LYS A 312 -0.16 -42.43 1.06
N ASN A 313 -1.00 -42.42 2.09
CA ASN A 313 -1.97 -41.33 2.36
C ASN A 313 -1.56 -40.44 3.54
N PHE A 314 -0.71 -40.92 4.42
CA PHE A 314 -0.21 -40.18 5.55
C PHE A 314 0.98 -39.29 5.12
N ASN A 315 1.03 -38.06 5.61
CA ASN A 315 2.12 -37.11 5.38
C ASN A 315 2.33 -36.64 3.91
N ARG A 316 1.42 -36.93 2.99
CA ARG A 316 1.50 -36.39 1.63
C ARG A 316 0.66 -35.12 1.54
N GLY A 317 1.21 -34.10 0.83
CA GLY A 317 0.46 -32.91 0.49
C GLY A 317 -0.67 -33.25 -0.48
N CYS A 318 -1.82 -32.62 -0.32
CA CYS A 318 -2.99 -32.81 -1.18
C CYS A 318 -2.65 -32.65 -2.68
N THR A 319 -1.73 -31.73 -2.99
CA THR A 319 -1.25 -31.44 -4.34
C THR A 319 -0.43 -32.56 -5.00
N ASN A 320 -0.07 -33.63 -4.26
CA ASN A 320 0.54 -34.80 -4.90
C ASN A 320 -0.45 -35.54 -5.81
N CYS A 321 -1.74 -35.44 -5.51
CA CYS A 321 -2.81 -35.99 -6.33
C CYS A 321 -3.60 -34.88 -7.02
N HIS A 322 -3.93 -33.80 -6.29
CA HIS A 322 -4.68 -32.65 -6.77
C HIS A 322 -3.73 -31.55 -7.27
N SER A 323 -2.94 -31.85 -8.32
CA SER A 323 -1.88 -30.93 -8.76
C SER A 323 -2.39 -29.70 -9.52
N ALA A 324 -3.60 -29.77 -10.09
CA ALA A 324 -4.19 -28.71 -10.92
C ALA A 324 -5.13 -27.78 -10.13
N ILE A 325 -4.85 -27.55 -8.85
CA ILE A 325 -5.74 -26.82 -7.96
C ILE A 325 -6.00 -25.34 -8.35
N HIS A 326 -5.15 -24.75 -9.19
CA HIS A 326 -5.37 -23.40 -9.72
C HIS A 326 -6.37 -23.33 -10.87
N GLY A 327 -6.85 -24.45 -11.32
CA GLY A 327 -7.77 -24.64 -12.43
C GLY A 327 -7.30 -25.74 -13.36
N SER A 328 -8.24 -26.44 -13.98
CA SER A 328 -7.96 -27.59 -14.84
C SER A 328 -8.85 -27.64 -16.06
N ASN A 329 -8.28 -28.09 -17.18
CA ASN A 329 -9.00 -28.47 -18.39
C ASN A 329 -9.05 -29.99 -18.57
N HIS A 330 -8.58 -30.74 -17.56
CA HIS A 330 -8.50 -32.21 -17.62
C HIS A 330 -9.88 -32.86 -17.37
N PRO A 331 -10.19 -33.99 -17.99
CA PRO A 331 -11.46 -34.71 -17.80
C PRO A 331 -11.73 -35.19 -16.38
N SER A 332 -10.74 -35.19 -15.49
CA SER A 332 -10.92 -35.48 -14.05
C SER A 332 -11.87 -34.49 -13.36
N GLY A 333 -12.25 -33.42 -14.03
CA GLY A 333 -13.21 -32.45 -13.53
C GLY A 333 -12.71 -31.65 -12.33
N ASN A 334 -13.63 -31.37 -11.41
CA ASN A 334 -13.38 -30.62 -10.20
C ASN A 334 -12.54 -31.36 -9.14
N ALA A 335 -12.08 -32.58 -9.44
CA ALA A 335 -11.08 -33.23 -8.61
C ALA A 335 -9.67 -32.65 -8.78
N PHE A 336 -9.46 -31.81 -9.80
CA PHE A 336 -8.17 -31.13 -10.07
C PHE A 336 -6.97 -32.05 -10.13
N LEU A 337 -7.18 -33.27 -10.61
CA LEU A 337 -6.12 -34.22 -10.92
C LEU A 337 -5.34 -33.76 -12.15
N ARG A 338 -4.22 -34.41 -12.42
CA ARG A 338 -3.39 -34.09 -13.59
C ARG A 338 -4.16 -34.16 -14.88
#